data_12a035595497079b125ed18d493bee7f
#
_entry.id   12a035595497079b125ed18d493bee7f
#
_cell.length_a   1.000
_cell.length_b   1.000
_cell.length_c   1.000
_cell.angle_alpha   90.00
_cell.angle_beta   90.00
_cell.angle_gamma   90.00
#
_symmetry.space_group_name_H-M   'P 1'
#
loop_
_entity.id
_entity.type
_entity.pdbx_description
1 polymer ?
#
loop_
_entity_poly.entity_id
_entity_poly.type
_entity_poly.pdbx_seq_one_letter_code
_entity_poly.pdbx_strand_id
1 'polypeptide(L)'
;MSNGISKPASQRLIKLVSLLEQLEEEAKVSKKDDIPKTVTSSLIEHRTGWTRDTIRRDISLLGVQCGSSSGYNIQELKEAIKSKLFVSDEEKKCCIVGLGTLGAALINFEGFVSSTFVIKAGFDFSMNRTEVLQSHFPLYPMSMLEKIIQREQIDYAILAVSEKDATKTAKRLAECGIKGIVNFTNALINLQGQVRVENISVIDALQKVSAKV
;
A
#
# COMPACT_ATOMS: atom_id res chain seq x y z
N MET A 1 -3.88 -20.17 2.85
CA MET A 1 -5.35 -20.39 2.81
C MET A 1 -5.98 -19.07 2.37
N SER A 2 -6.81 -19.03 1.33
CA SER A 2 -7.48 -17.80 0.90
C SER A 2 -8.51 -17.42 1.96
N ASN A 3 -8.45 -16.20 2.48
CA ASN A 3 -9.35 -15.68 3.53
C ASN A 3 -10.82 -15.54 3.11
N GLY A 4 -11.28 -16.17 2.04
CA GLY A 4 -12.65 -16.07 1.54
C GLY A 4 -13.05 -14.69 0.96
N ILE A 5 -12.15 -13.70 1.02
CA ILE A 5 -12.39 -12.34 0.51
C ILE A 5 -11.77 -12.20 -0.87
N SER A 6 -12.56 -11.83 -1.88
CA SER A 6 -12.06 -11.62 -3.24
C SER A 6 -11.11 -10.41 -3.31
N LYS A 7 -10.20 -10.40 -4.32
CA LYS A 7 -9.27 -9.27 -4.53
C LYS A 7 -10.00 -7.90 -4.64
N PRO A 8 -11.12 -7.78 -5.40
CA PRO A 8 -11.85 -6.52 -5.44
C PRO A 8 -12.45 -6.09 -4.09
N ALA A 9 -12.97 -7.03 -3.30
CA ALA A 9 -13.51 -6.72 -1.97
C ALA A 9 -12.40 -6.30 -0.99
N SER A 10 -11.24 -6.98 -0.98
CA SER A 10 -10.11 -6.60 -0.15
C SER A 10 -9.58 -5.21 -0.51
N GLN A 11 -9.50 -4.87 -1.79
CA GLN A 11 -9.09 -3.52 -2.23
C GLN A 11 -10.06 -2.44 -1.75
N ARG A 12 -11.38 -2.68 -1.80
CA ARG A 12 -12.35 -1.73 -1.26
C ARG A 12 -12.26 -1.61 0.26
N LEU A 13 -12.10 -2.71 0.97
CA LEU A 13 -11.94 -2.70 2.43
C LEU A 13 -10.68 -1.94 2.86
N ILE A 14 -9.55 -2.09 2.15
CA ILE A 14 -8.34 -1.30 2.41
C ILE A 14 -8.61 0.20 2.21
N LYS A 15 -9.27 0.57 1.10
CA LYS A 15 -9.66 1.98 0.85
C LYS A 15 -10.65 2.50 1.89
N LEU A 16 -11.52 1.62 2.41
CA LEU A 16 -12.44 1.99 3.47
C LEU A 16 -11.69 2.36 4.76
N VAL A 17 -10.63 1.65 5.14
CA VAL A 17 -9.79 2.06 6.29
C VAL A 17 -9.25 3.46 6.08
N SER A 18 -8.67 3.76 4.92
CA SER A 18 -8.14 5.10 4.61
C SER A 18 -9.24 6.19 4.68
N LEU A 19 -10.45 5.89 4.21
CA LEU A 19 -11.60 6.81 4.34
C LEU A 19 -11.96 7.04 5.82
N LEU A 20 -11.99 5.99 6.63
CA LEU A 20 -12.33 6.11 8.06
C LEU A 20 -11.28 6.93 8.81
N GLU A 21 -10.00 6.75 8.51
CA GLU A 21 -8.90 7.56 9.05
C GLU A 21 -9.01 9.03 8.62
N GLN A 22 -9.37 9.29 7.37
CA GLN A 22 -9.62 10.64 6.88
C GLN A 22 -10.79 11.31 7.60
N LEU A 23 -11.90 10.60 7.84
CA LEU A 23 -13.06 11.13 8.56
C LEU A 23 -12.72 11.50 10.02
N GLU A 24 -11.90 10.71 10.68
CA GLU A 24 -11.40 11.01 12.02
C GLU A 24 -10.52 12.27 12.03
N GLU A 25 -9.67 12.44 11.02
CA GLU A 25 -8.79 13.60 10.93
C GLU A 25 -9.56 14.88 10.58
N GLU A 26 -10.52 14.81 9.64
CA GLU A 26 -11.42 15.91 9.31
C GLU A 26 -12.19 16.41 10.55
N ALA A 27 -12.61 15.49 11.41
CA ALA A 27 -13.31 15.82 12.64
C ALA A 27 -12.40 16.54 13.65
N LYS A 28 -11.16 16.10 13.83
CA LYS A 28 -10.17 16.75 14.71
C LYS A 28 -9.87 18.18 14.25
N VAL A 29 -9.66 18.37 12.96
CA VAL A 29 -9.36 19.70 12.38
C VAL A 29 -10.55 20.66 12.53
N SER A 30 -11.77 20.15 12.40
CA SER A 30 -13.00 20.98 12.46
C SER A 30 -13.36 21.44 13.87
N LYS A 31 -12.56 21.12 14.93
CA LYS A 31 -12.86 21.42 16.34
C LYS A 31 -14.29 21.08 16.76
N LYS A 32 -14.89 20.09 16.10
CA LYS A 32 -16.14 19.53 16.56
C LYS A 32 -15.82 18.69 17.80
N ASP A 33 -16.40 19.02 18.93
CA ASP A 33 -16.25 18.29 20.19
C ASP A 33 -16.71 16.81 20.08
N ASP A 34 -17.33 16.44 18.97
CA ASP A 34 -17.86 15.11 18.71
C ASP A 34 -17.22 14.52 17.45
N ILE A 35 -16.11 13.79 17.64
CA ILE A 35 -15.56 12.95 16.57
C ILE A 35 -16.61 11.88 16.25
N PRO A 36 -17.04 11.71 14.98
CA PRO A 36 -18.08 10.76 14.65
C PRO A 36 -17.63 9.34 15.03
N LYS A 37 -18.31 8.76 16.03
CA LYS A 37 -18.05 7.38 16.48
C LYS A 37 -18.57 6.35 15.48
N THR A 38 -19.51 6.75 14.62
CA THR A 38 -20.16 5.86 13.65
C THR A 38 -20.16 6.45 12.25
N VAL A 39 -20.14 5.57 11.25
CA VAL A 39 -20.27 5.88 9.83
C VAL A 39 -21.43 5.09 9.22
N THR A 40 -22.26 5.75 8.42
CA THR A 40 -23.36 5.08 7.72
C THR A 40 -22.94 4.58 6.34
N SER A 41 -23.59 3.53 5.83
CA SER A 41 -23.39 3.09 4.44
C SER A 41 -23.72 4.18 3.42
N SER A 42 -24.64 5.11 3.75
CA SER A 42 -24.96 6.27 2.92
C SER A 42 -23.80 7.27 2.84
N LEU A 43 -23.11 7.55 3.95
CA LEU A 43 -21.93 8.41 3.95
C LEU A 43 -20.78 7.76 3.18
N ILE A 44 -20.56 6.46 3.37
CA ILE A 44 -19.53 5.73 2.61
C ILE A 44 -19.85 5.77 1.12
N GLU A 45 -21.11 5.51 0.71
CA GLU A 45 -21.56 5.63 -0.69
C GLU A 45 -21.29 7.00 -1.26
N HIS A 46 -21.62 8.07 -0.52
CA HIS A 46 -21.41 9.46 -0.96
C HIS A 46 -19.90 9.78 -1.16
N ARG A 47 -19.04 9.24 -0.30
CA ARG A 47 -17.59 9.51 -0.35
C ARG A 47 -16.85 8.63 -1.36
N THR A 48 -17.36 7.44 -1.67
CA THR A 48 -16.65 6.45 -2.50
C THR A 48 -17.29 6.17 -3.85
N GLY A 49 -18.59 6.47 -4.00
CA GLY A 49 -19.39 6.08 -5.16
C GLY A 49 -19.77 4.59 -5.16
N TRP A 50 -19.43 3.81 -4.13
CA TRP A 50 -19.84 2.41 -4.05
C TRP A 50 -21.28 2.32 -3.56
N THR A 51 -22.05 1.34 -4.10
CA THR A 51 -23.43 1.14 -3.66
C THR A 51 -23.47 0.63 -2.21
N ARG A 52 -24.53 0.99 -1.47
CA ARG A 52 -24.76 0.52 -0.09
C ARG A 52 -24.74 -0.99 0.03
N ASP A 53 -25.26 -1.70 -0.97
CA ASP A 53 -25.29 -3.15 -0.97
C ASP A 53 -23.89 -3.76 -1.13
N THR A 54 -23.05 -3.16 -1.98
CA THR A 54 -21.64 -3.54 -2.09
C THR A 54 -20.90 -3.33 -0.77
N ILE A 55 -21.10 -2.17 -0.12
CA ILE A 55 -20.50 -1.85 1.18
C ILE A 55 -20.94 -2.86 2.24
N ARG A 56 -22.24 -3.11 2.35
CA ARG A 56 -22.78 -4.07 3.34
C ARG A 56 -22.27 -5.48 3.11
N ARG A 57 -22.21 -5.93 1.85
CA ARG A 57 -21.66 -7.24 1.48
C ARG A 57 -20.19 -7.35 1.86
N ASP A 58 -19.37 -6.36 1.52
CA ASP A 58 -17.94 -6.38 1.84
C ASP A 58 -17.70 -6.41 3.36
N ILE A 59 -18.45 -5.59 4.12
CA ILE A 59 -18.36 -5.59 5.60
C ILE A 59 -18.81 -6.93 6.18
N SER A 60 -19.86 -7.55 5.61
CA SER A 60 -20.33 -8.86 6.09
C SER A 60 -19.28 -9.98 5.95
N LEU A 61 -18.34 -9.86 5.00
CA LEU A 61 -17.22 -10.81 4.82
C LEU A 61 -16.22 -10.79 6.00
N LEU A 62 -16.25 -9.75 6.82
CA LEU A 62 -15.40 -9.66 8.01
C LEU A 62 -15.84 -10.67 9.09
N GLY A 63 -17.12 -11.07 9.09
CA GLY A 63 -17.67 -12.04 10.03
C GLY A 63 -17.86 -11.49 11.44
N VAL A 64 -17.88 -10.17 11.60
CA VAL A 64 -18.08 -9.48 12.90
C VAL A 64 -19.25 -8.50 12.80
N GLN A 65 -19.94 -8.27 13.92
CA GLN A 65 -21.01 -7.27 14.02
C GLN A 65 -20.39 -5.93 14.42
N CYS A 66 -20.03 -5.10 13.42
CA CYS A 66 -19.56 -3.74 13.66
C CYS A 66 -20.66 -2.68 13.51
N GLY A 67 -21.92 -3.10 13.32
CA GLY A 67 -23.03 -2.22 12.96
C GLY A 67 -24.17 -2.23 13.95
N SER A 68 -24.81 -1.06 14.09
CA SER A 68 -26.07 -0.84 14.81
C SER A 68 -27.07 -0.13 13.90
N SER A 69 -28.25 0.21 14.42
CA SER A 69 -29.24 1.05 13.72
C SER A 69 -28.69 2.43 13.34
N SER A 70 -27.66 2.93 14.06
CA SER A 70 -27.02 4.23 13.82
C SER A 70 -25.83 4.18 12.83
N GLY A 71 -25.45 3.00 12.34
CA GLY A 71 -24.32 2.81 11.41
C GLY A 71 -23.24 1.88 11.99
N TYR A 72 -22.07 1.91 11.38
CA TYR A 72 -20.92 1.12 11.78
C TYR A 72 -20.05 1.92 12.75
N ASN A 73 -19.63 1.31 13.86
CA ASN A 73 -18.61 1.89 14.72
C ASN A 73 -17.28 1.97 13.95
N ILE A 74 -16.70 3.16 13.87
CA ILE A 74 -15.51 3.42 13.06
C ILE A 74 -14.32 2.60 13.57
N GLN A 75 -14.07 2.62 14.86
CA GLN A 75 -12.92 1.92 15.45
C GLN A 75 -13.06 0.40 15.31
N GLU A 76 -14.21 -0.16 15.66
CA GLU A 76 -14.48 -1.60 15.51
C GLU A 76 -14.37 -2.07 14.06
N LEU A 77 -14.86 -1.25 13.11
CA LEU A 77 -14.78 -1.57 11.69
C LEU A 77 -13.33 -1.54 11.19
N LYS A 78 -12.53 -0.56 11.60
CA LYS A 78 -11.10 -0.49 11.28
C LYS A 78 -10.35 -1.71 11.80
N GLU A 79 -10.58 -2.07 13.06
CA GLU A 79 -9.95 -3.23 13.70
C GLU A 79 -10.36 -4.54 13.02
N ALA A 80 -11.64 -4.71 12.71
CA ALA A 80 -12.14 -5.88 12.00
C ALA A 80 -11.50 -6.03 10.60
N ILE A 81 -11.38 -4.92 9.85
CA ILE A 81 -10.72 -4.94 8.54
C ILE A 81 -9.23 -5.28 8.71
N LYS A 82 -8.55 -4.61 9.65
CA LYS A 82 -7.12 -4.83 9.90
C LYS A 82 -6.84 -6.29 10.29
N SER A 83 -7.56 -6.82 11.26
CA SER A 83 -7.39 -8.21 11.72
C SER A 83 -7.70 -9.25 10.63
N LYS A 84 -8.63 -8.96 9.72
CA LYS A 84 -9.02 -9.89 8.65
C LYS A 84 -8.08 -9.87 7.45
N LEU A 85 -7.56 -8.69 7.09
CA LEU A 85 -6.74 -8.51 5.88
C LEU A 85 -5.24 -8.51 6.15
N PHE A 86 -4.81 -8.12 7.35
CA PHE A 86 -3.40 -8.03 7.70
C PHE A 86 -3.08 -9.03 8.80
N VAL A 87 -2.00 -9.77 8.63
CA VAL A 87 -1.63 -10.89 9.53
C VAL A 87 -1.11 -10.41 10.87
N SER A 88 -0.58 -9.17 10.94
CA SER A 88 -0.10 -8.55 12.18
C SER A 88 0.10 -7.04 11.99
N ASP A 89 0.11 -6.30 13.10
CA ASP A 89 0.56 -4.90 13.17
C ASP A 89 2.09 -4.77 13.23
N GLU A 90 2.83 -5.87 12.98
CA GLU A 90 4.29 -5.87 12.97
C GLU A 90 4.84 -4.99 11.85
N GLU A 91 6.02 -4.45 12.13
CA GLU A 91 6.80 -3.67 11.17
C GLU A 91 7.03 -4.45 9.86
N LYS A 92 6.63 -3.88 8.74
CA LYS A 92 6.82 -4.44 7.40
C LYS A 92 8.02 -3.78 6.74
N LYS A 93 9.12 -4.50 6.69
CA LYS A 93 10.39 -4.00 6.18
C LYS A 93 10.38 -3.90 4.67
N CYS A 94 10.71 -2.72 4.17
CA CYS A 94 10.68 -2.38 2.74
C CYS A 94 12.03 -1.89 2.24
N CYS A 95 12.24 -1.98 0.94
CA CYS A 95 13.30 -1.25 0.24
C CYS A 95 12.77 -0.48 -0.96
N ILE A 96 13.54 0.53 -1.37
CA ILE A 96 13.33 1.27 -2.62
C ILE A 96 14.41 0.82 -3.60
N VAL A 97 14.02 0.39 -4.80
CA VAL A 97 14.94 -0.07 -5.86
C VAL A 97 14.79 0.82 -7.07
N GLY A 98 15.84 1.58 -7.36
CA GLY A 98 15.84 2.69 -8.31
C GLY A 98 15.66 4.03 -7.60
N LEU A 99 16.73 4.82 -7.50
CA LEU A 99 16.77 6.12 -6.83
C LEU A 99 16.80 7.28 -7.85
N GLY A 100 16.13 7.09 -8.99
CA GLY A 100 15.84 8.15 -9.95
C GLY A 100 14.83 9.16 -9.37
N THR A 101 14.19 9.95 -10.23
CA THR A 101 13.27 11.02 -9.82
C THR A 101 12.21 10.54 -8.82
N LEU A 102 11.52 9.44 -9.13
CA LEU A 102 10.46 8.92 -8.25
C LEU A 102 11.04 8.28 -6.98
N GLY A 103 12.06 7.43 -7.11
CA GLY A 103 12.66 6.77 -5.94
C GLY A 103 13.29 7.76 -4.97
N ALA A 104 13.95 8.80 -5.47
CA ALA A 104 14.49 9.88 -4.64
C ALA A 104 13.38 10.67 -3.91
N ALA A 105 12.25 10.93 -4.57
CA ALA A 105 11.11 11.58 -3.91
C ALA A 105 10.51 10.71 -2.79
N LEU A 106 10.52 9.38 -2.96
CA LEU A 106 10.01 8.45 -1.95
C LEU A 106 10.91 8.33 -0.71
N ILE A 107 12.19 8.70 -0.79
CA ILE A 107 13.10 8.69 0.38
C ILE A 107 12.55 9.56 1.52
N ASN A 108 12.00 10.72 1.19
CA ASN A 108 11.49 11.69 2.16
C ASN A 108 9.95 11.73 2.20
N PHE A 109 9.28 10.69 1.73
CA PHE A 109 7.83 10.64 1.73
C PHE A 109 7.28 10.41 3.14
N GLU A 110 6.64 11.43 3.70
CA GLU A 110 6.11 11.41 5.08
C GLU A 110 5.04 10.34 5.32
N GLY A 111 4.38 9.85 4.28
CA GLY A 111 3.36 8.80 4.40
C GLY A 111 3.86 7.48 5.02
N PHE A 112 5.17 7.25 5.07
CA PHE A 112 5.73 6.09 5.76
C PHE A 112 5.75 6.26 7.28
N VAL A 113 5.81 7.50 7.80
CA VAL A 113 5.93 7.79 9.24
C VAL A 113 4.74 7.24 10.04
N SER A 114 3.54 7.32 9.48
CA SER A 114 2.29 6.84 10.12
C SER A 114 1.88 5.43 9.67
N SER A 115 2.73 4.74 8.91
CA SER A 115 2.44 3.41 8.38
C SER A 115 3.20 2.31 9.10
N THR A 116 2.74 1.05 8.95
CA THR A 116 3.49 -0.13 9.41
C THR A 116 4.66 -0.49 8.48
N PHE A 117 4.81 0.21 7.35
CA PHE A 117 5.90 -0.03 6.40
C PHE A 117 7.11 0.85 6.73
N VAL A 118 8.25 0.22 6.94
CA VAL A 118 9.51 0.92 7.28
C VAL A 118 10.54 0.66 6.19
N ILE A 119 11.07 1.74 5.62
CA ILE A 119 12.12 1.62 4.61
C ILE A 119 13.46 1.35 5.30
N LYS A 120 14.07 0.21 5.03
CA LYS A 120 15.36 -0.22 5.60
C LYS A 120 16.55 0.03 4.68
N ALA A 121 16.33 0.10 3.36
CA ALA A 121 17.40 0.30 2.40
C ALA A 121 16.89 0.92 1.09
N GLY A 122 17.78 1.63 0.40
CA GLY A 122 17.61 2.06 -0.98
C GLY A 122 18.71 1.48 -1.86
N PHE A 123 18.38 1.17 -3.13
CA PHE A 123 19.31 0.59 -4.10
C PHE A 123 19.27 1.33 -5.42
N ASP A 124 20.45 1.56 -6.02
CA ASP A 124 20.54 2.09 -7.39
C ASP A 124 21.70 1.44 -8.16
N PHE A 125 21.57 1.45 -9.50
CA PHE A 125 22.67 1.07 -10.40
C PHE A 125 23.79 2.11 -10.43
N SER A 126 23.45 3.38 -10.16
CA SER A 126 24.41 4.48 -10.10
C SER A 126 25.00 4.63 -8.68
N MET A 127 26.28 4.36 -8.54
CA MET A 127 27.00 4.61 -7.28
C MET A 127 26.92 6.07 -6.85
N ASN A 128 27.02 7.00 -7.79
CA ASN A 128 26.92 8.43 -7.51
C ASN A 128 25.59 8.80 -6.81
N ARG A 129 24.48 8.21 -7.22
CA ARG A 129 23.19 8.45 -6.55
C ARG A 129 23.17 7.93 -5.12
N THR A 130 23.79 6.79 -4.86
CA THR A 130 23.84 6.21 -3.52
C THR A 130 24.75 6.98 -2.57
N GLU A 131 25.69 7.76 -3.09
CA GLU A 131 26.62 8.59 -2.32
C GLU A 131 26.10 10.03 -2.10
N VAL A 132 25.39 10.59 -3.06
CA VAL A 132 24.97 12.01 -3.04
C VAL A 132 23.60 12.22 -2.40
N LEU A 133 22.67 11.26 -2.54
CA LEU A 133 21.33 11.40 -1.99
C LEU A 133 21.35 11.31 -0.46
N GLN A 134 20.70 12.29 0.18
CA GLN A 134 20.49 12.27 1.62
C GLN A 134 19.28 11.39 1.95
N SER A 135 19.44 10.50 2.93
CA SER A 135 18.41 9.55 3.35
C SER A 135 18.51 9.24 4.85
N HIS A 136 17.38 8.95 5.48
CA HIS A 136 17.28 8.46 6.85
C HIS A 136 17.62 6.95 7.00
N PHE A 137 17.81 6.26 5.89
CA PHE A 137 18.21 4.86 5.81
C PHE A 137 19.37 4.68 4.82
N PRO A 138 20.17 3.62 4.95
CA PRO A 138 21.33 3.40 4.09
C PRO A 138 20.97 3.20 2.62
N LEU A 139 21.78 3.77 1.73
CA LEU A 139 21.69 3.58 0.29
C LEU A 139 22.84 2.71 -0.20
N TYR A 140 22.56 1.77 -1.10
CA TYR A 140 23.50 0.75 -1.55
C TYR A 140 23.53 0.61 -3.07
N PRO A 141 24.67 0.23 -3.65
CA PRO A 141 24.71 -0.17 -5.06
C PRO A 141 23.95 -1.49 -5.26
N MET A 142 23.40 -1.69 -6.46
CA MET A 142 22.64 -2.89 -6.83
C MET A 142 23.41 -4.21 -6.65
N SER A 143 24.74 -4.18 -6.59
CA SER A 143 25.57 -5.36 -6.30
C SER A 143 25.39 -5.91 -4.88
N MET A 144 24.85 -5.11 -3.97
CA MET A 144 24.60 -5.50 -2.58
C MET A 144 23.17 -5.92 -2.30
N LEU A 145 22.30 -5.95 -3.32
CA LEU A 145 20.85 -6.16 -3.17
C LEU A 145 20.53 -7.41 -2.34
N GLU A 146 21.02 -8.57 -2.75
CA GLU A 146 20.73 -9.86 -2.12
C GLU A 146 21.21 -9.90 -0.67
N LYS A 147 22.44 -9.46 -0.45
CA LYS A 147 23.07 -9.44 0.87
C LYS A 147 22.29 -8.58 1.87
N ILE A 148 21.87 -7.39 1.45
CA ILE A 148 21.16 -6.46 2.31
C ILE A 148 19.72 -6.90 2.56
N ILE A 149 19.00 -7.39 1.53
CA ILE A 149 17.65 -7.94 1.70
C ILE A 149 17.64 -9.05 2.76
N GLN A 150 18.60 -9.98 2.69
CA GLN A 150 18.70 -11.07 3.65
C GLN A 150 19.09 -10.58 5.05
N ARG A 151 20.09 -9.69 5.14
CA ARG A 151 20.55 -9.15 6.43
C ARG A 151 19.47 -8.38 7.18
N GLU A 152 18.75 -7.51 6.48
CA GLU A 152 17.70 -6.66 7.06
C GLU A 152 16.35 -7.37 7.13
N GLN A 153 16.22 -8.57 6.53
CA GLN A 153 14.96 -9.32 6.43
C GLN A 153 13.86 -8.49 5.76
N ILE A 154 14.16 -7.95 4.59
CA ILE A 154 13.23 -7.10 3.83
C ILE A 154 12.21 -7.98 3.12
N ASP A 155 10.93 -7.71 3.33
CA ASP A 155 9.81 -8.48 2.77
C ASP A 155 9.16 -7.81 1.56
N TYR A 156 9.30 -6.47 1.43
CA TYR A 156 8.60 -5.69 0.42
C TYR A 156 9.55 -4.77 -0.34
N ALA A 157 9.25 -4.53 -1.61
CA ALA A 157 10.06 -3.64 -2.44
C ALA A 157 9.19 -2.65 -3.23
N ILE A 158 9.66 -1.41 -3.32
CA ILE A 158 9.16 -0.41 -4.24
C ILE A 158 10.12 -0.38 -5.42
N LEU A 159 9.63 -0.72 -6.62
CA LEU A 159 10.42 -0.80 -7.83
C LEU A 159 10.20 0.45 -8.69
N ALA A 160 11.25 1.26 -8.83
CA ALA A 160 11.26 2.54 -9.55
C ALA A 160 12.49 2.67 -10.47
N VAL A 161 12.95 1.55 -11.02
CA VAL A 161 14.06 1.50 -12.00
C VAL A 161 13.59 1.88 -13.41
N SER A 162 14.53 1.90 -14.37
CA SER A 162 14.18 2.08 -15.78
C SER A 162 13.36 0.87 -16.29
N GLU A 163 12.48 1.10 -17.27
CA GLU A 163 11.62 0.06 -17.84
C GLU A 163 12.40 -1.16 -18.33
N LYS A 164 13.55 -0.94 -19.00
CA LYS A 164 14.44 -2.00 -19.48
C LYS A 164 14.99 -2.91 -18.38
N ASP A 165 15.15 -2.39 -17.17
CA ASP A 165 15.71 -3.11 -16.03
C ASP A 165 14.61 -3.72 -15.12
N ALA A 166 13.37 -3.31 -15.31
CA ALA A 166 12.26 -3.59 -14.40
C ALA A 166 12.01 -5.10 -14.21
N THR A 167 11.79 -5.84 -15.29
CA THR A 167 11.50 -7.28 -15.22
C THR A 167 12.65 -8.09 -14.64
N LYS A 168 13.89 -7.75 -15.01
CA LYS A 168 15.09 -8.43 -14.49
C LYS A 168 15.25 -8.15 -12.99
N THR A 169 15.05 -6.92 -12.56
CA THR A 169 15.15 -6.53 -11.15
C THR A 169 14.04 -7.17 -10.31
N ALA A 170 12.80 -7.21 -10.83
CA ALA A 170 11.70 -7.87 -10.15
C ALA A 170 11.94 -9.38 -9.94
N LYS A 171 12.53 -10.07 -10.91
CA LYS A 171 12.92 -11.49 -10.76
C LYS A 171 13.99 -11.66 -9.68
N ARG A 172 15.04 -10.83 -9.67
CA ARG A 172 16.06 -10.84 -8.61
C ARG A 172 15.45 -10.64 -7.22
N LEU A 173 14.52 -9.69 -7.07
CA LEU A 173 13.80 -9.47 -5.83
C LEU A 173 13.01 -10.71 -5.38
N ALA A 174 12.33 -11.37 -6.32
CA ALA A 174 11.63 -12.62 -6.02
C ALA A 174 12.57 -13.74 -5.55
N GLU A 175 13.72 -13.90 -6.21
CA GLU A 175 14.76 -14.87 -5.85
C GLU A 175 15.35 -14.58 -4.45
N CYS A 176 15.35 -13.31 -4.01
CA CYS A 176 15.76 -12.93 -2.65
C CYS A 176 14.71 -13.22 -1.57
N GLY A 177 13.51 -13.68 -1.95
CA GLY A 177 12.43 -13.97 -1.00
C GLY A 177 11.50 -12.80 -0.69
N ILE A 178 11.52 -11.72 -1.48
CA ILE A 178 10.57 -10.61 -1.35
C ILE A 178 9.14 -11.13 -1.53
N LYS A 179 8.24 -10.76 -0.63
CA LYS A 179 6.83 -11.21 -0.59
C LYS A 179 5.91 -10.35 -1.46
N GLY A 180 6.27 -9.07 -1.65
CA GLY A 180 5.45 -8.13 -2.42
C GLY A 180 6.26 -7.01 -3.06
N ILE A 181 5.86 -6.63 -4.28
CA ILE A 181 6.48 -5.56 -5.06
C ILE A 181 5.41 -4.55 -5.47
N VAL A 182 5.64 -3.27 -5.18
CA VAL A 182 4.91 -2.16 -5.78
C VAL A 182 5.74 -1.66 -6.95
N ASN A 183 5.23 -1.87 -8.17
CA ASN A 183 5.93 -1.52 -9.39
C ASN A 183 5.45 -0.18 -9.93
N PHE A 184 6.31 0.82 -9.94
CA PHE A 184 6.07 2.14 -10.54
C PHE A 184 6.70 2.31 -11.93
N THR A 185 7.26 1.24 -12.50
CA THR A 185 7.78 1.29 -13.87
C THR A 185 6.64 1.14 -14.88
N ASN A 186 6.87 1.53 -16.14
CA ASN A 186 5.88 1.30 -17.21
C ASN A 186 5.81 -0.17 -17.67
N ALA A 187 6.74 -1.02 -17.24
CA ALA A 187 6.71 -2.44 -17.56
C ALA A 187 5.60 -3.15 -16.74
N LEU A 188 4.74 -3.88 -17.43
CA LEU A 188 3.78 -4.75 -16.76
C LEU A 188 4.50 -6.00 -16.22
N ILE A 189 4.63 -6.09 -14.90
CA ILE A 189 5.33 -7.20 -14.25
C ILE A 189 4.33 -8.21 -13.72
N ASN A 190 4.55 -9.49 -14.07
CA ASN A 190 3.81 -10.63 -13.55
C ASN A 190 4.81 -11.76 -13.22
N LEU A 191 4.92 -12.14 -11.96
CA LEU A 191 5.83 -13.17 -11.47
C LEU A 191 5.12 -14.52 -11.19
N GLN A 192 3.99 -14.76 -11.86
CA GLN A 192 3.25 -16.04 -11.84
C GLN A 192 2.96 -16.56 -10.43
N GLY A 193 2.58 -15.69 -9.51
CA GLY A 193 2.17 -16.04 -8.15
C GLY A 193 3.31 -16.28 -7.15
N GLN A 194 4.57 -16.23 -7.56
CA GLN A 194 5.72 -16.33 -6.66
C GLN A 194 5.79 -15.13 -5.69
N VAL A 195 5.49 -13.93 -6.19
CA VAL A 195 5.48 -12.68 -5.44
C VAL A 195 4.24 -11.89 -5.83
N ARG A 196 3.61 -11.22 -4.88
CA ARG A 196 2.50 -10.31 -5.16
C ARG A 196 3.05 -9.04 -5.80
N VAL A 197 2.56 -8.71 -6.99
CA VAL A 197 2.94 -7.47 -7.69
C VAL A 197 1.71 -6.58 -7.86
N GLU A 198 1.82 -5.34 -7.42
CA GLU A 198 0.87 -4.27 -7.73
C GLU A 198 1.54 -3.30 -8.72
N ASN A 199 1.02 -3.26 -9.95
CA ASN A 199 1.51 -2.37 -10.99
C ASN A 199 0.78 -1.03 -10.89
N ILE A 200 1.51 0.06 -10.67
CA ILE A 200 0.97 1.43 -10.52
C ILE A 200 1.46 2.27 -11.71
N SER A 201 0.53 2.70 -12.55
CA SER A 201 0.80 3.62 -13.66
C SER A 201 -0.11 4.84 -13.55
N VAL A 202 0.50 6.00 -13.45
CA VAL A 202 -0.22 7.30 -13.47
C VAL A 202 -0.89 7.48 -14.84
N ILE A 203 -0.25 7.06 -15.92
CA ILE A 203 -0.80 7.17 -17.27
C ILE A 203 -2.03 6.30 -17.43
N ASP A 204 -1.99 5.04 -16.98
CA ASP A 204 -3.18 4.16 -17.02
C ASP A 204 -4.33 4.71 -16.16
N ALA A 205 -4.00 5.32 -15.02
CA ALA A 205 -4.99 5.96 -14.17
C ALA A 205 -5.66 7.15 -14.91
N LEU A 206 -4.87 8.00 -15.57
CA LEU A 206 -5.38 9.10 -16.38
C LEU A 206 -6.22 8.59 -17.57
N GLN A 207 -5.78 7.53 -18.24
CA GLN A 207 -6.55 6.93 -19.33
C GLN A 207 -7.91 6.40 -18.85
N LYS A 208 -7.95 5.75 -17.67
CA LYS A 208 -9.22 5.30 -17.06
C LYS A 208 -10.17 6.44 -16.74
N VAL A 209 -9.65 7.56 -16.25
CA VAL A 209 -10.47 8.76 -15.98
C VAL A 209 -10.96 9.43 -17.27
N SER A 210 -10.18 9.39 -18.34
CA SER A 210 -10.53 9.98 -19.63
C SER A 210 -11.40 9.09 -20.52
N ALA A 211 -11.52 7.80 -20.20
CA ALA A 211 -12.33 6.86 -20.99
C ALA A 211 -13.80 7.26 -20.92
N LYS A 212 -14.46 7.30 -22.09
CA LYS A 212 -15.90 7.49 -22.17
C LYS A 212 -16.58 6.19 -21.69
N VAL A 213 -17.26 6.25 -20.57
CA VAL A 213 -18.07 5.17 -20.00
C VAL A 213 -19.51 5.37 -20.43
#